data_5dde8a8409561f73818ea96bf8654717
#
_entry.id   5dde8a8409561f73818ea96bf8654717
#
_cell.length_a   1.000
_cell.length_b   1.000
_cell.length_c   1.000
_cell.angle_alpha   90.00
_cell.angle_beta   90.00
_cell.angle_gamma   90.00
#
_symmetry.space_group_name_H-M   'P 1'
#
loop_
_entity.id
_entity.type
_entity.pdbx_description
1 polymer ?
#
loop_
_entity_poly.entity_id
_entity_poly.type
_entity_poly.pdbx_seq_one_letter_code
_entity_poly.pdbx_strand_id
1 'polypeptide(L)'
;GQEDVVIASGDEAAVAASQGMDLVSIGQYYATYPGSVIVPASSSITSLADLAGKKIGIPGEYGSSYYATLAAIKAGGLQTSDVTISSIGYTQQAALAAGQVDAVVGFTNNDAVQMRLAGIDIREIPLDGASTPLVAASIITTRQWAQAHPDAARAVVSATTHAMNAIAADPQIAIDATAKWDTTLSDEATLAAANAVLAATVPLWLGDDAHADGVQDLATWSSMVSFLNSIGVLEGDVDPSAIVSNEYASTADTASSQS
;
A
#
# COMPACT_ATOMS: atom_id res chain seq x y z
N GLY A 1 12.23 7.48 17.26
CA GLY A 1 11.68 8.01 18.50
C GLY A 1 11.04 9.40 18.36
N GLN A 2 10.66 9.80 17.14
CA GLN A 2 9.84 11.00 16.94
C GLN A 2 8.35 10.64 16.87
N GLU A 3 8.06 9.44 16.35
CA GLU A 3 6.72 8.91 16.22
C GLU A 3 6.62 7.56 16.94
N ASP A 4 5.50 7.31 17.61
CA ASP A 4 5.24 6.06 18.30
C ASP A 4 4.59 5.02 17.38
N VAL A 5 3.70 5.47 16.49
CA VAL A 5 2.97 4.63 15.53
C VAL A 5 3.02 5.29 14.16
N VAL A 6 3.23 4.49 13.12
CA VAL A 6 3.25 4.95 11.71
C VAL A 6 2.38 4.05 10.83
N ILE A 7 1.89 4.62 9.73
CA ILE A 7 1.32 3.85 8.63
C ILE A 7 2.43 3.71 7.58
N ALA A 8 2.89 2.48 7.35
CA ALA A 8 3.89 2.15 6.34
C ALA A 8 3.58 0.79 5.73
N SER A 9 4.17 0.48 4.58
CA SER A 9 3.94 -0.82 3.94
C SER A 9 4.65 -1.95 4.66
N GLY A 10 4.10 -3.16 4.57
CA GLY A 10 4.70 -4.33 5.19
C GLY A 10 6.07 -4.69 4.61
N ASP A 11 6.29 -4.43 3.31
CA ASP A 11 7.59 -4.62 2.66
C ASP A 11 8.67 -3.69 3.23
N GLU A 12 8.36 -2.41 3.46
CA GLU A 12 9.28 -1.48 4.11
C GLU A 12 9.57 -1.88 5.56
N ALA A 13 8.54 -2.36 6.28
CA ALA A 13 8.73 -2.87 7.65
C ALA A 13 9.64 -4.10 7.69
N ALA A 14 9.50 -5.04 6.75
CA ALA A 14 10.35 -6.22 6.66
C ALA A 14 11.81 -5.84 6.34
N VAL A 15 12.03 -4.88 5.43
CA VAL A 15 13.37 -4.37 5.10
C VAL A 15 13.99 -3.68 6.32
N ALA A 16 13.25 -2.81 7.00
CA ALA A 16 13.73 -2.16 8.22
C ALA A 16 14.05 -3.16 9.34
N ALA A 17 13.23 -4.21 9.49
CA ALA A 17 13.48 -5.28 10.45
C ALA A 17 14.75 -6.07 10.10
N SER A 18 15.03 -6.33 8.80
CA SER A 18 16.25 -6.99 8.35
C SER A 18 17.53 -6.18 8.69
N GLN A 19 17.38 -4.88 8.84
CA GLN A 19 18.43 -3.95 9.26
C GLN A 19 18.54 -3.80 10.78
N GLY A 20 17.79 -4.60 11.54
CA GLY A 20 17.86 -4.67 13.00
C GLY A 20 16.90 -3.74 13.74
N MET A 21 15.91 -3.14 13.06
CA MET A 21 14.87 -2.39 13.74
C MET A 21 13.84 -3.35 14.36
N ASP A 22 13.54 -3.18 15.67
CA ASP A 22 12.55 -3.99 16.39
C ASP A 22 11.14 -3.45 16.15
N LEU A 23 10.65 -3.68 14.94
CA LEU A 23 9.31 -3.26 14.51
C LEU A 23 8.30 -4.40 14.61
N VAL A 24 7.02 -4.04 14.79
CA VAL A 24 5.89 -4.95 14.69
C VAL A 24 4.71 -4.24 14.03
N SER A 25 4.10 -4.90 13.06
CA SER A 25 2.79 -4.50 12.55
C SER A 25 1.71 -4.97 13.53
N ILE A 26 0.90 -4.04 14.01
CA ILE A 26 -0.15 -4.28 15.01
C ILE A 26 -1.55 -4.29 14.42
N GLY A 27 -1.70 -3.97 13.14
CA GLY A 27 -2.98 -3.99 12.45
C GLY A 27 -2.86 -3.71 10.95
N GLN A 28 -3.79 -4.27 10.18
CA GLN A 28 -3.91 -4.03 8.75
C GLN A 28 -4.49 -2.64 8.49
N TYR A 29 -3.91 -1.91 7.50
CA TYR A 29 -4.48 -0.66 7.02
C TYR A 29 -5.14 -0.84 5.65
N TYR A 30 -4.48 -1.49 4.69
CA TYR A 30 -5.08 -1.92 3.43
C TYR A 30 -5.20 -3.44 3.38
N ALA A 31 -6.41 -3.94 3.13
CA ALA A 31 -6.66 -5.37 2.89
C ALA A 31 -6.16 -5.82 1.51
N THR A 32 -6.20 -4.91 0.52
CA THR A 32 -5.71 -5.17 -0.84
C THR A 32 -4.51 -4.29 -1.15
N TYR A 33 -3.48 -4.88 -1.78
CA TYR A 33 -2.29 -4.14 -2.21
C TYR A 33 -2.64 -3.17 -3.34
N PRO A 34 -2.42 -1.85 -3.18
CA PRO A 34 -2.87 -0.86 -4.14
C PRO A 34 -1.92 -0.64 -5.33
N GLY A 35 -0.78 -1.34 -5.36
CA GLY A 35 0.23 -1.15 -6.40
C GLY A 35 -0.21 -1.64 -7.75
N SER A 36 0.15 -0.91 -8.79
CA SER A 36 -0.06 -1.32 -10.18
C SER A 36 1.05 -0.81 -11.10
N VAL A 37 1.26 -1.53 -12.21
CA VAL A 37 1.97 -1.00 -13.35
C VAL A 37 0.98 -0.23 -14.21
N ILE A 38 1.22 1.07 -14.40
CA ILE A 38 0.34 1.98 -15.13
C ILE A 38 1.02 2.32 -16.48
N VAL A 39 0.27 2.15 -17.55
CA VAL A 39 0.72 2.41 -18.91
C VAL A 39 -0.30 3.24 -19.69
N PRO A 40 0.07 3.95 -20.77
CA PRO A 40 -0.92 4.53 -21.68
C PRO A 40 -1.87 3.46 -22.20
N ALA A 41 -3.16 3.75 -22.32
CA ALA A 41 -4.16 2.78 -22.80
C ALA A 41 -3.84 2.23 -24.20
N SER A 42 -3.16 3.04 -25.03
CA SER A 42 -2.67 2.67 -26.37
C SER A 42 -1.40 1.82 -26.36
N SER A 43 -0.78 1.59 -25.18
CA SER A 43 0.45 0.80 -25.06
C SER A 43 0.22 -0.66 -25.45
N SER A 44 1.26 -1.27 -26.02
CA SER A 44 1.29 -2.72 -26.28
C SER A 44 1.53 -3.55 -25.03
N ILE A 45 1.86 -2.91 -23.89
CA ILE A 45 2.05 -3.60 -22.59
C ILE A 45 0.69 -3.96 -22.04
N THR A 46 0.37 -5.24 -21.99
CA THR A 46 -0.93 -5.78 -21.49
C THR A 46 -0.75 -6.75 -20.35
N SER A 47 0.48 -7.17 -20.09
CA SER A 47 0.87 -8.08 -19.03
C SER A 47 2.24 -7.69 -18.47
N LEU A 48 2.62 -8.24 -17.31
CA LEU A 48 3.93 -7.99 -16.70
C LEU A 48 5.09 -8.53 -17.56
N ALA A 49 4.86 -9.57 -18.37
CA ALA A 49 5.87 -10.12 -19.28
C ALA A 49 6.23 -9.13 -20.42
N ASP A 50 5.30 -8.25 -20.80
CA ASP A 50 5.52 -7.25 -21.84
C ASP A 50 6.44 -6.09 -21.40
N LEU A 51 6.87 -6.09 -20.14
CA LEU A 51 7.84 -5.13 -19.61
C LEU A 51 9.27 -5.38 -20.14
N ALA A 52 9.53 -6.51 -20.79
CA ALA A 52 10.84 -6.78 -21.39
C ALA A 52 11.26 -5.66 -22.37
N GLY A 53 12.46 -5.11 -22.15
CA GLY A 53 13.02 -4.01 -22.92
C GLY A 53 12.38 -2.65 -22.67
N LYS A 54 11.48 -2.52 -21.68
CA LYS A 54 10.76 -1.27 -21.39
C LYS A 54 11.45 -0.43 -20.32
N LYS A 55 11.17 0.86 -20.36
CA LYS A 55 11.61 1.83 -19.37
C LYS A 55 10.48 2.08 -18.35
N ILE A 56 10.74 1.73 -17.09
CA ILE A 56 9.78 1.83 -16.00
C ILE A 56 10.20 3.01 -15.10
N GLY A 57 9.29 3.96 -14.91
CA GLY A 57 9.49 5.12 -14.05
C GLY A 57 9.01 4.84 -12.62
N ILE A 58 9.85 5.16 -11.64
CA ILE A 58 9.55 5.08 -10.20
C ILE A 58 10.08 6.32 -9.48
N PRO A 59 9.59 6.64 -8.27
CA PRO A 59 10.14 7.77 -7.50
C PRO A 59 11.65 7.66 -7.26
N GLY A 60 12.13 6.47 -6.92
CA GLY A 60 13.53 6.15 -6.66
C GLY A 60 13.68 4.66 -6.38
N GLU A 61 14.92 4.18 -6.32
CA GLU A 61 15.23 2.77 -6.03
C GLU A 61 15.17 2.49 -4.51
N TYR A 62 14.06 2.85 -3.89
CA TYR A 62 13.75 2.65 -2.48
C TYR A 62 12.24 2.62 -2.26
N GLY A 63 11.84 2.04 -1.12
CA GLY A 63 10.46 2.02 -0.67
C GLY A 63 9.53 1.16 -1.51
N SER A 64 8.26 1.22 -1.19
CA SER A 64 7.20 0.34 -1.71
C SER A 64 7.11 0.32 -3.23
N SER A 65 7.25 1.47 -3.92
CA SER A 65 7.21 1.53 -5.39
C SER A 65 8.38 0.76 -6.04
N TYR A 66 9.55 0.75 -5.40
CA TYR A 66 10.70 -0.02 -5.88
C TYR A 66 10.47 -1.52 -5.69
N TYR A 67 10.01 -1.96 -4.50
CA TYR A 67 9.74 -3.38 -4.24
C TYR A 67 8.60 -3.90 -5.12
N ALA A 68 7.57 -3.07 -5.35
CA ALA A 68 6.52 -3.36 -6.31
C ALA A 68 7.04 -3.54 -7.75
N THR A 69 8.03 -2.73 -8.15
CA THR A 69 8.67 -2.87 -9.46
C THR A 69 9.44 -4.18 -9.57
N LEU A 70 10.21 -4.55 -8.55
CA LEU A 70 10.91 -5.84 -8.53
C LEU A 70 9.95 -7.03 -8.53
N ALA A 71 8.81 -6.90 -7.83
CA ALA A 71 7.73 -7.89 -7.86
C ALA A 71 7.11 -8.02 -9.26
N ALA A 72 6.82 -6.90 -9.93
CA ALA A 72 6.29 -6.88 -11.28
C ALA A 72 7.24 -7.56 -12.30
N ILE A 73 8.53 -7.23 -12.23
CA ILE A 73 9.59 -7.83 -13.08
C ILE A 73 9.62 -9.34 -12.89
N LYS A 74 9.70 -9.80 -11.64
CA LYS A 74 9.77 -11.22 -11.31
C LYS A 74 8.50 -11.98 -11.71
N ALA A 75 7.32 -11.39 -11.44
CA ALA A 75 6.03 -11.99 -11.82
C ALA A 75 5.86 -12.06 -13.34
N GLY A 76 6.48 -11.14 -14.10
CA GLY A 76 6.58 -11.18 -15.56
C GLY A 76 7.57 -12.25 -16.09
N GLY A 77 8.26 -12.99 -15.22
CA GLY A 77 9.29 -13.96 -15.61
C GLY A 77 10.60 -13.31 -16.10
N LEU A 78 10.82 -12.04 -15.73
CA LEU A 78 11.93 -11.22 -16.18
C LEU A 78 13.02 -11.10 -15.09
N GLN A 79 14.21 -10.66 -15.53
CA GLN A 79 15.28 -10.20 -14.65
C GLN A 79 15.32 -8.67 -14.66
N THR A 80 15.92 -8.07 -13.65
CA THR A 80 16.10 -6.61 -13.58
C THR A 80 16.89 -6.06 -14.79
N SER A 81 17.80 -6.85 -15.33
CA SER A 81 18.56 -6.53 -16.56
C SER A 81 17.71 -6.48 -17.84
N ASP A 82 16.51 -7.04 -17.83
CA ASP A 82 15.60 -7.08 -19.00
C ASP A 82 14.77 -5.80 -19.11
N VAL A 83 14.85 -4.90 -18.14
CA VAL A 83 14.13 -3.63 -18.10
C VAL A 83 15.08 -2.47 -17.81
N THR A 84 14.62 -1.24 -18.01
CA THR A 84 15.33 -0.04 -17.55
C THR A 84 14.52 0.63 -16.44
N ILE A 85 14.98 0.54 -15.19
CA ILE A 85 14.38 1.29 -14.09
C ILE A 85 14.89 2.73 -14.15
N SER A 86 13.98 3.70 -14.03
CA SER A 86 14.30 5.13 -14.11
C SER A 86 13.77 5.87 -12.90
N SER A 87 14.67 6.41 -12.09
CA SER A 87 14.29 7.30 -10.98
C SER A 87 13.82 8.64 -11.54
N ILE A 88 12.52 8.91 -11.44
CA ILE A 88 11.86 10.10 -12.00
C ILE A 88 11.34 11.05 -10.89
N GLY A 89 11.62 10.75 -9.60
CA GLY A 89 10.98 11.42 -8.48
C GLY A 89 9.47 11.13 -8.47
N TYR A 90 8.72 12.00 -7.82
CA TYR A 90 7.25 11.89 -7.74
C TYR A 90 6.57 12.55 -8.95
N THR A 91 7.02 12.23 -10.17
CA THR A 91 6.54 12.83 -11.42
C THR A 91 5.91 11.79 -12.37
N GLN A 92 5.38 10.69 -11.85
CA GLN A 92 4.85 9.56 -12.63
C GLN A 92 3.91 10.01 -13.74
N GLN A 93 2.92 10.85 -13.40
CA GLN A 93 1.95 11.37 -14.36
C GLN A 93 2.61 12.16 -15.50
N ALA A 94 3.49 13.09 -15.15
CA ALA A 94 4.16 13.94 -16.13
C ALA A 94 5.12 13.14 -17.01
N ALA A 95 5.89 12.21 -16.44
CA ALA A 95 6.83 11.37 -17.16
C ALA A 95 6.13 10.43 -18.14
N LEU A 96 5.00 9.82 -17.73
CA LEU A 96 4.20 8.94 -18.58
C LEU A 96 3.54 9.73 -19.72
N ALA A 97 2.91 10.85 -19.42
CA ALA A 97 2.25 11.72 -20.41
C ALA A 97 3.23 12.28 -21.46
N ALA A 98 4.47 12.57 -21.03
CA ALA A 98 5.53 13.05 -21.93
C ALA A 98 6.24 11.93 -22.72
N GLY A 99 5.89 10.66 -22.50
CA GLY A 99 6.56 9.52 -23.13
C GLY A 99 8.03 9.36 -22.72
N GLN A 100 8.42 9.86 -21.54
CA GLN A 100 9.78 9.72 -21.02
C GLN A 100 10.05 8.30 -20.53
N VAL A 101 8.99 7.59 -20.14
CA VAL A 101 8.96 6.19 -19.72
C VAL A 101 7.81 5.45 -20.41
N ASP A 102 7.93 4.14 -20.56
CA ASP A 102 6.91 3.28 -21.16
C ASP A 102 5.81 2.89 -20.19
N ALA A 103 6.18 2.80 -18.90
CA ALA A 103 5.32 2.45 -17.80
C ALA A 103 5.77 3.20 -16.54
N VAL A 104 4.88 3.34 -15.56
CA VAL A 104 5.22 3.74 -14.21
C VAL A 104 4.65 2.73 -13.21
N VAL A 105 5.29 2.60 -12.05
CA VAL A 105 4.68 1.94 -10.91
C VAL A 105 4.09 2.99 -9.98
N GLY A 106 2.84 2.81 -9.64
CA GLY A 106 2.07 3.73 -8.82
C GLY A 106 0.91 3.02 -8.11
N PHE A 107 0.09 3.80 -7.42
CA PHE A 107 -1.04 3.30 -6.65
C PHE A 107 -2.37 3.55 -7.36
N THR A 108 -3.21 2.52 -7.43
CA THR A 108 -4.51 2.54 -8.12
C THR A 108 -5.44 3.61 -7.58
N ASN A 109 -5.41 3.85 -6.27
CA ASN A 109 -6.26 4.80 -5.59
C ASN A 109 -5.77 6.25 -5.63
N ASN A 110 -4.51 6.49 -6.02
CA ASN A 110 -3.96 7.85 -6.12
C ASN A 110 -3.44 8.13 -7.53
N ASP A 111 -2.29 7.54 -7.93
CA ASP A 111 -1.65 7.86 -9.22
C ASP A 111 -2.59 7.63 -10.41
N ALA A 112 -3.27 6.48 -10.44
CA ALA A 112 -4.18 6.16 -11.53
C ALA A 112 -5.42 7.08 -11.54
N VAL A 113 -5.95 7.42 -10.36
CA VAL A 113 -7.08 8.37 -10.24
C VAL A 113 -6.66 9.75 -10.74
N GLN A 114 -5.52 10.26 -10.31
CA GLN A 114 -5.03 11.58 -10.73
C GLN A 114 -4.76 11.65 -12.24
N MET A 115 -4.18 10.58 -12.82
CA MET A 115 -3.98 10.51 -14.28
C MET A 115 -5.30 10.55 -15.04
N ARG A 116 -6.33 9.81 -14.59
CA ARG A 116 -7.66 9.84 -15.21
C ARG A 116 -8.33 11.20 -15.08
N LEU A 117 -8.24 11.84 -13.91
CA LEU A 117 -8.76 13.20 -13.71
C LEU A 117 -8.06 14.23 -14.60
N ALA A 118 -6.77 14.04 -14.88
CA ALA A 118 -6.02 14.85 -15.84
C ALA A 118 -6.33 14.52 -17.32
N GLY A 119 -7.26 13.60 -17.60
CA GLY A 119 -7.64 13.21 -18.96
C GLY A 119 -6.61 12.30 -19.65
N ILE A 120 -5.71 11.68 -18.91
CA ILE A 120 -4.75 10.72 -19.44
C ILE A 120 -5.42 9.35 -19.50
N ASP A 121 -5.56 8.79 -20.69
CA ASP A 121 -6.13 7.47 -20.88
C ASP A 121 -5.08 6.40 -20.57
N ILE A 122 -5.32 5.63 -19.51
CA ILE A 122 -4.38 4.65 -18.94
C ILE A 122 -4.98 3.27 -18.84
N ARG A 123 -4.10 2.26 -18.82
CA ARG A 123 -4.38 0.89 -18.40
C ARG A 123 -3.56 0.59 -17.15
N GLU A 124 -4.17 -0.10 -16.21
CA GLU A 124 -3.49 -0.65 -15.03
C GLU A 124 -3.30 -2.15 -15.17
N ILE A 125 -2.16 -2.65 -14.69
CA ILE A 125 -1.87 -4.06 -14.48
C ILE A 125 -1.66 -4.21 -12.97
N PRO A 126 -2.65 -4.71 -12.22
CA PRO A 126 -2.60 -4.80 -10.77
C PRO A 126 -1.47 -5.71 -10.26
N LEU A 127 -0.96 -5.40 -9.07
CA LEU A 127 0.08 -6.16 -8.37
C LEU A 127 -0.46 -6.75 -7.06
N ASP A 128 -1.72 -7.17 -7.06
CA ASP A 128 -2.46 -7.69 -5.91
C ASP A 128 -2.59 -9.23 -5.89
N GLY A 129 -1.90 -9.89 -6.80
CA GLY A 129 -1.98 -11.34 -6.95
C GLY A 129 -0.90 -12.13 -6.21
N ALA A 130 -1.10 -13.44 -6.11
CA ALA A 130 -0.16 -14.36 -5.48
C ALA A 130 1.25 -14.37 -6.11
N SER A 131 1.38 -13.90 -7.35
CA SER A 131 2.67 -13.74 -8.04
C SER A 131 3.45 -12.50 -7.59
N THR A 132 2.79 -11.57 -6.90
CA THR A 132 3.35 -10.33 -6.36
C THR A 132 3.00 -10.22 -4.87
N PRO A 133 3.52 -11.11 -4.01
CA PRO A 133 3.10 -11.26 -2.63
C PRO A 133 3.66 -10.12 -1.77
N LEU A 134 3.10 -8.93 -1.91
CA LEU A 134 3.44 -7.76 -1.12
C LEU A 134 2.34 -7.48 -0.10
N VAL A 135 2.75 -7.05 1.09
CA VAL A 135 1.83 -6.59 2.13
C VAL A 135 1.69 -5.07 2.00
N ALA A 136 0.46 -4.63 1.90
CA ALA A 136 0.12 -3.23 1.77
C ALA A 136 0.40 -2.43 3.06
N ALA A 137 -0.04 -1.16 3.09
CA ALA A 137 0.10 -0.33 4.27
C ALA A 137 -0.53 -1.01 5.51
N SER A 138 0.19 -0.92 6.61
CA SER A 138 -0.13 -1.52 7.89
C SER A 138 0.15 -0.52 9.01
N ILE A 139 -0.43 -0.73 10.18
CA ILE A 139 -0.21 0.06 11.39
C ILE A 139 1.03 -0.52 12.08
N ILE A 140 2.12 0.22 12.09
CA ILE A 140 3.43 -0.25 12.53
C ILE A 140 3.91 0.57 13.73
N THR A 141 4.50 -0.14 14.69
CA THR A 141 5.16 0.47 15.86
C THR A 141 6.39 -0.34 16.24
N THR A 142 7.09 0.04 17.30
CA THR A 142 8.12 -0.80 17.90
C THR A 142 7.48 -1.84 18.83
N ARG A 143 8.07 -3.04 18.88
CA ARG A 143 7.60 -4.08 19.82
C ARG A 143 7.63 -3.59 21.27
N GLN A 144 8.69 -2.87 21.65
CA GLN A 144 8.83 -2.29 22.98
C GLN A 144 7.67 -1.36 23.30
N TRP A 145 7.27 -0.49 22.38
CA TRP A 145 6.16 0.44 22.60
C TRP A 145 4.84 -0.29 22.72
N ALA A 146 4.55 -1.24 21.83
CA ALA A 146 3.31 -2.02 21.86
C ALA A 146 3.14 -2.80 23.18
N GLN A 147 4.24 -3.40 23.67
CA GLN A 147 4.23 -4.12 24.96
C GLN A 147 4.09 -3.19 26.18
N ALA A 148 4.68 -1.99 26.10
CA ALA A 148 4.56 -1.01 27.18
C ALA A 148 3.20 -0.31 27.21
N HIS A 149 2.51 -0.24 26.06
CA HIS A 149 1.26 0.49 25.87
C HIS A 149 0.18 -0.35 25.16
N PRO A 150 -0.16 -1.57 25.62
CA PRO A 150 -1.02 -2.48 24.89
C PRO A 150 -2.43 -1.92 24.66
N ASP A 151 -2.98 -1.16 25.61
CA ASP A 151 -4.29 -0.53 25.47
C ASP A 151 -4.28 0.59 24.44
N ALA A 152 -3.20 1.37 24.37
CA ALA A 152 -3.04 2.39 23.34
C ALA A 152 -2.88 1.75 21.95
N ALA A 153 -2.12 0.65 21.82
CA ALA A 153 -1.98 -0.09 20.58
C ALA A 153 -3.35 -0.61 20.08
N ARG A 154 -4.15 -1.23 20.95
CA ARG A 154 -5.53 -1.65 20.62
C ARG A 154 -6.41 -0.47 20.26
N ALA A 155 -6.32 0.63 20.98
CA ALA A 155 -7.12 1.82 20.70
C ALA A 155 -6.81 2.42 19.32
N VAL A 156 -5.54 2.45 18.90
CA VAL A 156 -5.15 2.93 17.57
C VAL A 156 -5.72 2.04 16.47
N VAL A 157 -5.57 0.71 16.59
CA VAL A 157 -6.13 -0.23 15.59
C VAL A 157 -7.65 -0.11 15.54
N SER A 158 -8.32 -0.15 16.70
CA SER A 158 -9.78 -0.05 16.79
C SER A 158 -10.32 1.28 16.25
N ALA A 159 -9.68 2.40 16.57
CA ALA A 159 -10.10 3.71 16.05
C ALA A 159 -9.94 3.79 14.54
N THR A 160 -8.85 3.23 14.00
CA THR A 160 -8.58 3.20 12.56
C THR A 160 -9.64 2.37 11.82
N THR A 161 -9.88 1.14 12.25
CA THR A 161 -10.85 0.25 11.61
C THR A 161 -12.29 0.76 11.76
N HIS A 162 -12.63 1.34 12.92
CA HIS A 162 -13.92 1.98 13.12
C HIS A 162 -14.14 3.16 12.17
N ALA A 163 -13.12 4.01 12.00
CA ALA A 163 -13.18 5.11 11.04
C ALA A 163 -13.33 4.62 9.60
N MET A 164 -12.58 3.59 9.18
CA MET A 164 -12.69 2.99 7.85
C MET A 164 -14.11 2.48 7.57
N ASN A 165 -14.70 1.74 8.51
CA ASN A 165 -16.06 1.20 8.37
C ASN A 165 -17.11 2.32 8.36
N ALA A 166 -16.96 3.35 9.20
CA ALA A 166 -17.85 4.49 9.21
C ALA A 166 -17.80 5.28 7.90
N ILE A 167 -16.58 5.52 7.36
CA ILE A 167 -16.37 6.21 6.08
C ILE A 167 -16.88 5.37 4.91
N ALA A 168 -16.74 4.05 4.97
CA ALA A 168 -17.31 3.16 3.95
C ALA A 168 -18.84 3.24 3.89
N ALA A 169 -19.48 3.40 5.06
CA ALA A 169 -20.94 3.58 5.15
C ALA A 169 -21.39 5.00 4.74
N ASP A 170 -20.60 6.02 5.06
CA ASP A 170 -20.83 7.42 4.73
C ASP A 170 -19.51 8.14 4.41
N PRO A 171 -19.13 8.22 3.14
CA PRO A 171 -17.89 8.89 2.71
C PRO A 171 -17.80 10.38 3.09
N GLN A 172 -18.95 11.04 3.33
CA GLN A 172 -18.96 12.45 3.72
C GLN A 172 -18.25 12.69 5.05
N ILE A 173 -18.21 11.71 5.94
CA ILE A 173 -17.47 11.76 7.22
C ILE A 173 -15.99 12.11 6.99
N ALA A 174 -15.34 11.49 5.99
CA ALA A 174 -13.94 11.76 5.67
C ALA A 174 -13.75 13.17 5.14
N ILE A 175 -14.62 13.62 4.25
CA ILE A 175 -14.56 14.96 3.65
C ILE A 175 -14.75 16.03 4.74
N ASP A 176 -15.75 15.89 5.60
CA ASP A 176 -16.04 16.82 6.68
C ASP A 176 -14.92 16.88 7.74
N ALA A 177 -14.29 15.73 8.00
CA ALA A 177 -13.17 15.65 8.93
C ALA A 177 -11.92 16.32 8.33
N THR A 178 -11.61 16.06 7.07
CA THR A 178 -10.43 16.61 6.38
C THR A 178 -10.57 18.11 6.17
N ALA A 179 -11.76 18.62 5.83
CA ALA A 179 -12.02 20.04 5.61
C ALA A 179 -11.72 20.94 6.85
N LYS A 180 -11.67 20.34 8.05
CA LYS A 180 -11.28 21.07 9.29
C LYS A 180 -9.79 21.41 9.32
N TRP A 181 -8.97 20.66 8.56
CA TRP A 181 -7.51 20.75 8.56
C TRP A 181 -6.95 21.24 7.22
N ASP A 182 -7.65 20.90 6.12
CA ASP A 182 -7.27 21.28 4.77
C ASP A 182 -8.33 22.18 4.13
N THR A 183 -8.04 23.46 4.10
CA THR A 183 -8.92 24.49 3.52
C THR A 183 -8.98 24.45 1.99
N THR A 184 -8.08 23.71 1.33
CA THR A 184 -8.08 23.58 -0.13
C THR A 184 -9.29 22.77 -0.64
N LEU A 185 -9.93 21.97 0.22
CA LEU A 185 -11.18 21.25 -0.10
C LEU A 185 -12.38 22.18 -0.35
N SER A 186 -12.25 23.48 -0.11
CA SER A 186 -13.25 24.48 -0.53
C SER A 186 -13.26 24.73 -2.05
N ASP A 187 -12.20 24.34 -2.76
CA ASP A 187 -12.14 24.36 -4.22
C ASP A 187 -12.86 23.13 -4.80
N GLU A 188 -13.73 23.35 -5.80
CA GLU A 188 -14.58 22.31 -6.37
C GLU A 188 -13.77 21.18 -7.04
N ALA A 189 -12.68 21.53 -7.72
CA ALA A 189 -11.86 20.54 -8.42
C ALA A 189 -11.06 19.70 -7.41
N THR A 190 -10.54 20.33 -6.36
CA THR A 190 -9.84 19.65 -5.25
C THR A 190 -10.79 18.71 -4.50
N LEU A 191 -12.02 19.15 -4.22
CA LEU A 191 -13.04 18.32 -3.58
C LEU A 191 -13.42 17.12 -4.47
N ALA A 192 -13.60 17.33 -5.77
CA ALA A 192 -13.90 16.25 -6.72
C ALA A 192 -12.77 15.23 -6.76
N ALA A 193 -11.50 15.66 -6.77
CA ALA A 193 -10.34 14.79 -6.72
C ALA A 193 -10.28 13.99 -5.40
N ALA A 194 -10.52 14.64 -4.26
CA ALA A 194 -10.56 13.98 -2.96
C ALA A 194 -11.63 12.89 -2.89
N ASN A 195 -12.84 13.18 -3.39
CA ASN A 195 -13.92 12.19 -3.47
C ASN A 195 -13.55 11.00 -4.39
N ALA A 196 -12.90 11.24 -5.53
CA ALA A 196 -12.48 10.19 -6.45
C ALA A 196 -11.40 9.28 -5.81
N VAL A 197 -10.41 9.88 -5.13
CA VAL A 197 -9.38 9.13 -4.37
C VAL A 197 -10.02 8.33 -3.26
N LEU A 198 -10.93 8.92 -2.48
CA LEU A 198 -11.63 8.22 -1.40
C LEU A 198 -12.45 7.03 -1.93
N ALA A 199 -13.21 7.22 -3.01
CA ALA A 199 -14.00 6.16 -3.63
C ALA A 199 -13.12 4.98 -4.10
N ALA A 200 -11.91 5.27 -4.59
CA ALA A 200 -10.94 4.23 -4.98
C ALA A 200 -10.22 3.61 -3.78
N THR A 201 -10.17 4.31 -2.64
CA THR A 201 -9.47 3.85 -1.43
C THR A 201 -10.32 2.92 -0.57
N VAL A 202 -11.63 3.21 -0.43
CA VAL A 202 -12.53 2.44 0.44
C VAL A 202 -12.49 0.93 0.14
N PRO A 203 -12.55 0.45 -1.10
CA PRO A 203 -12.44 -0.99 -1.39
C PRO A 203 -11.14 -1.62 -0.94
N LEU A 204 -10.04 -0.85 -0.94
CA LEU A 204 -8.73 -1.34 -0.50
C LEU A 204 -8.66 -1.56 1.01
N TRP A 205 -9.40 -0.76 1.80
CA TRP A 205 -9.51 -0.95 3.25
C TRP A 205 -10.29 -2.21 3.61
N LEU A 206 -11.39 -2.46 2.88
CA LEU A 206 -12.35 -3.48 3.24
C LEU A 206 -12.01 -4.87 2.68
N GLY A 207 -11.32 -4.93 1.52
CA GLY A 207 -11.08 -6.18 0.83
C GLY A 207 -12.37 -6.95 0.50
N ASP A 208 -12.26 -8.26 0.40
CA ASP A 208 -13.38 -9.16 0.07
C ASP A 208 -14.40 -9.29 1.20
N ASP A 209 -14.00 -9.06 2.46
CA ASP A 209 -14.87 -9.18 3.63
C ASP A 209 -15.84 -8.00 3.80
N ALA A 210 -15.66 -6.95 2.98
CA ALA A 210 -16.44 -5.71 3.05
C ALA A 210 -16.48 -5.07 4.46
N HIS A 211 -15.47 -5.35 5.28
CA HIS A 211 -15.33 -4.88 6.65
C HIS A 211 -13.87 -4.83 7.08
N ALA A 212 -13.44 -3.69 7.63
CA ALA A 212 -12.10 -3.55 8.19
C ALA A 212 -12.12 -3.98 9.68
N ASP A 213 -11.33 -4.98 10.05
CA ASP A 213 -11.18 -5.49 11.41
C ASP A 213 -9.73 -5.34 11.94
N GLY A 214 -8.79 -5.00 11.06
CA GLY A 214 -7.38 -4.85 11.36
C GLY A 214 -6.61 -6.17 11.44
N VAL A 215 -7.26 -7.32 11.19
CA VAL A 215 -6.62 -8.63 11.20
C VAL A 215 -5.73 -8.80 9.97
N GLN A 216 -4.53 -9.32 10.20
CA GLN A 216 -3.51 -9.49 9.19
C GLN A 216 -3.36 -10.97 8.82
N ASP A 217 -3.23 -11.27 7.52
CA ASP A 217 -2.94 -12.63 7.06
C ASP A 217 -1.45 -12.96 7.22
N LEU A 218 -1.11 -13.82 8.18
CA LEU A 218 0.25 -14.28 8.46
C LEU A 218 0.88 -15.05 7.28
N ALA A 219 0.07 -15.69 6.45
CA ALA A 219 0.57 -16.41 5.27
C ALA A 219 1.05 -15.43 4.20
N THR A 220 0.35 -14.31 4.00
CA THR A 220 0.77 -13.23 3.10
C THR A 220 2.06 -12.58 3.60
N TRP A 221 2.22 -12.30 4.90
CA TRP A 221 3.46 -11.81 5.48
C TRP A 221 4.64 -12.78 5.26
N SER A 222 4.43 -14.08 5.46
CA SER A 222 5.44 -15.11 5.22
C SER A 222 5.85 -15.19 3.75
N SER A 223 4.88 -15.10 2.86
CA SER A 223 5.10 -15.09 1.41
C SER A 223 5.88 -13.85 0.97
N MET A 224 5.55 -12.69 1.52
CA MET A 224 6.25 -11.43 1.26
C MET A 224 7.72 -11.49 1.71
N VAL A 225 7.99 -11.92 2.95
CA VAL A 225 9.36 -12.05 3.45
C VAL A 225 10.17 -13.02 2.60
N SER A 226 9.59 -14.16 2.24
CA SER A 226 10.23 -15.14 1.34
C SER A 226 10.52 -14.53 -0.04
N PHE A 227 9.60 -13.76 -0.58
CA PHE A 227 9.78 -13.05 -1.84
C PHE A 227 10.91 -12.00 -1.73
N LEU A 228 10.88 -11.11 -0.74
CA LEU A 228 11.89 -10.06 -0.54
C LEU A 228 13.29 -10.65 -0.36
N ASN A 229 13.41 -11.76 0.38
CA ASN A 229 14.67 -12.50 0.50
C ASN A 229 15.12 -13.05 -0.87
N SER A 230 14.21 -13.60 -1.68
CA SER A 230 14.51 -14.17 -3.00
C SER A 230 15.00 -13.16 -4.03
N ILE A 231 14.71 -11.87 -3.85
CA ILE A 231 15.16 -10.77 -4.70
C ILE A 231 16.34 -10.00 -4.07
N GLY A 232 16.82 -10.41 -2.89
CA GLY A 232 18.04 -9.92 -2.26
C GLY A 232 17.94 -8.52 -1.67
N VAL A 233 16.74 -8.06 -1.27
CA VAL A 233 16.56 -6.74 -0.63
C VAL A 233 16.64 -6.78 0.90
N LEU A 234 16.56 -7.98 1.49
CA LEU A 234 16.75 -8.15 2.94
C LEU A 234 18.24 -8.29 3.25
N GLU A 235 18.73 -7.53 4.23
CA GLU A 235 20.14 -7.56 4.69
C GLU A 235 20.40 -8.67 5.71
N GLY A 236 19.35 -9.26 6.31
CA GLY A 236 19.42 -10.33 7.29
C GLY A 236 18.16 -11.17 7.32
N ASP A 237 18.17 -12.24 8.09
CA ASP A 237 17.00 -13.11 8.27
C ASP A 237 15.90 -12.36 9.02
N VAL A 238 14.70 -12.42 8.49
CA VAL A 238 13.49 -11.88 9.10
C VAL A 238 12.53 -13.02 9.40
N ASP A 239 12.15 -13.19 10.66
CA ASP A 239 11.07 -14.09 11.05
C ASP A 239 9.73 -13.36 10.81
N PRO A 240 8.90 -13.80 9.85
CA PRO A 240 7.61 -13.15 9.58
C PRO A 240 6.71 -13.09 10.81
N SER A 241 6.75 -14.12 11.67
CA SER A 241 5.95 -14.17 12.89
C SER A 241 6.41 -13.16 13.95
N ALA A 242 7.64 -12.67 13.83
CA ALA A 242 8.19 -11.67 14.73
C ALA A 242 7.78 -10.25 14.33
N ILE A 243 7.50 -9.95 13.06
CA ILE A 243 7.20 -8.60 12.58
C ILE A 243 5.71 -8.31 12.42
N VAL A 244 4.83 -9.25 12.78
CA VAL A 244 3.37 -9.09 12.69
C VAL A 244 2.70 -9.67 13.92
N SER A 245 1.66 -9.00 14.42
CA SER A 245 0.86 -9.44 15.56
C SER A 245 -0.60 -9.06 15.38
N ASN A 246 -1.50 -10.03 15.54
CA ASN A 246 -2.94 -9.80 15.58
C ASN A 246 -3.48 -9.61 17.02
N GLU A 247 -2.61 -9.53 18.03
CA GLU A 247 -3.00 -9.36 19.44
C GLU A 247 -3.75 -8.04 19.67
N TYR A 248 -3.52 -7.04 18.82
CA TYR A 248 -4.07 -5.69 18.93
C TYR A 248 -5.26 -5.45 18.00
N ALA A 249 -5.51 -6.36 17.05
CA ALA A 249 -6.68 -6.30 16.18
C ALA A 249 -7.95 -6.68 16.93
N SER A 250 -9.10 -6.12 16.53
CA SER A 250 -10.38 -6.42 17.13
C SER A 250 -10.87 -7.79 16.63
N THR A 251 -10.76 -8.82 17.44
CA THR A 251 -11.57 -10.02 17.20
C THR A 251 -13.03 -9.63 17.50
N ALA A 252 -13.86 -9.59 16.48
CA ALA A 252 -15.28 -9.31 16.57
C ALA A 252 -16.01 -10.46 17.25
N ASP A 253 -15.85 -10.66 18.59
CA ASP A 253 -16.62 -11.64 19.35
C ASP A 253 -16.54 -11.48 20.88
N THR A 254 -16.60 -10.23 21.40
CA THR A 254 -16.81 -10.07 22.86
C THR A 254 -17.96 -9.14 23.26
N ALA A 255 -18.79 -8.72 22.30
CA ALA A 255 -19.90 -7.79 22.57
C ALA A 255 -21.30 -8.45 22.67
N SER A 256 -21.44 -9.77 22.66
CA SER A 256 -22.75 -10.45 22.70
C SER A 256 -23.02 -11.31 23.94
N SER A 257 -22.28 -11.13 25.04
CA SER A 257 -22.55 -11.94 26.27
C SER A 257 -22.63 -11.12 27.56
N GLN A 258 -23.11 -9.88 27.50
CA GLN A 258 -23.60 -9.19 28.73
C GLN A 258 -24.81 -8.33 28.36
N SER A 259 -25.98 -8.96 28.32
CA SER A 259 -27.29 -8.34 28.48
C SER A 259 -28.13 -9.18 29.45
#